data_1b36cfe34a66fd63b4643fd7b55ca1fe
#
_entry.id   1b36cfe34a66fd63b4643fd7b55ca1fe
#
_cell.length_a   1.000
_cell.length_b   1.000
_cell.length_c   1.000
_cell.angle_alpha   90.00
_cell.angle_beta   90.00
_cell.angle_gamma   90.00
#
_symmetry.space_group_name_H-M   'P 1'
#
loop_
_entity.id
_entity.type
_entity.pdbx_description
1 polymer ?
#
loop_
_entity_poly.entity_id
_entity_poly.type
_entity_poly.pdbx_seq_one_letter_code
_entity_poly.pdbx_strand_id
1 'polypeptide(L)'
;RLDLQGLPDGKPKQVSAPQPEPITGREVLIVEKDANATAISIGYPIDILRGSREWYALALANSYFGEHRNSSSHLYQVIREDRGLNYGDYSYIERYPNGGQRSKPMQNVSLRHQMFEIWIRPVPNENRHFSLRAAIRELQIMVDEGLPEEEFEITRQFFSKYVLHYAPTTMARLGYALDDVYYNIRGSHLENLRSIIPELTREEVNATIRKYLQYDNMK
;
A
#
# COMPACT_ATOMS: atom_id res chain seq x y z
N ARG A 1 26.50 5.39 25.20
CA ARG A 1 25.32 5.96 25.87
C ARG A 1 25.38 7.46 25.64
N LEU A 2 24.40 8.03 24.95
CA LEU A 2 24.27 9.47 24.84
C LEU A 2 23.85 10.00 26.21
N ASP A 3 24.64 10.93 26.76
CA ASP A 3 24.26 11.62 27.99
C ASP A 3 23.31 12.76 27.64
N LEU A 4 22.04 12.58 27.94
CA LEU A 4 20.99 13.54 27.69
C LEU A 4 20.67 14.42 28.93
N GLN A 5 21.40 14.21 30.04
CA GLN A 5 21.12 14.91 31.34
C GLN A 5 21.37 16.42 31.27
N GLY A 6 22.12 16.90 30.27
CA GLY A 6 22.37 18.34 30.06
C GLY A 6 21.39 19.04 29.12
N LEU A 7 20.38 18.33 28.57
CA LEU A 7 19.39 18.96 27.72
C LEU A 7 18.30 19.62 28.57
N PRO A 8 17.86 20.84 28.20
CA PRO A 8 16.76 21.49 28.90
C PRO A 8 15.47 20.72 28.76
N ASP A 9 14.71 20.61 29.85
CA ASP A 9 13.36 20.05 29.85
C ASP A 9 12.44 20.93 28.98
N GLY A 10 12.19 20.44 27.76
CA GLY A 10 11.27 21.09 26.84
C GLY A 10 9.90 20.40 26.85
N LYS A 11 8.84 21.20 26.81
CA LYS A 11 7.51 20.65 26.48
C LYS A 11 7.43 20.42 24.96
N PRO A 12 7.29 19.17 24.48
CA PRO A 12 7.16 18.94 23.06
C PRO A 12 5.91 19.67 22.53
N LYS A 13 6.09 20.44 21.46
CA LYS A 13 4.97 21.07 20.77
C LYS A 13 4.18 19.97 20.05
N GLN A 14 2.93 19.77 20.47
CA GLN A 14 2.03 18.92 19.70
C GLN A 14 1.68 19.61 18.38
N VAL A 15 2.07 19.01 17.28
CA VAL A 15 1.70 19.43 15.93
C VAL A 15 0.59 18.51 15.46
N SER A 16 -0.60 19.06 15.23
CA SER A 16 -1.69 18.35 14.54
C SER A 16 -1.47 18.46 13.04
N ALA A 17 -1.45 17.34 12.34
CA ALA A 17 -1.55 17.34 10.89
C ALA A 17 -2.99 17.66 10.49
N PRO A 18 -3.24 18.54 9.49
CA PRO A 18 -4.58 18.73 8.97
C PRO A 18 -5.13 17.42 8.38
N GLN A 19 -6.42 17.21 8.50
CA GLN A 19 -7.07 16.08 7.85
C GLN A 19 -7.03 16.28 6.34
N PRO A 20 -6.78 15.21 5.55
CA PRO A 20 -6.90 15.28 4.10
C PRO A 20 -8.33 15.66 3.70
N GLU A 21 -8.46 16.49 2.70
CA GLU A 21 -9.79 16.77 2.13
C GLU A 21 -10.33 15.52 1.43
N PRO A 22 -11.60 15.17 1.66
CA PRO A 22 -12.22 14.04 0.98
C PRO A 22 -12.36 14.33 -0.51
N ILE A 23 -12.05 13.35 -1.35
CA ILE A 23 -12.31 13.41 -2.78
C ILE A 23 -13.77 13.03 -3.00
N THR A 24 -14.51 13.86 -3.74
CA THR A 24 -15.91 13.62 -4.08
C THR A 24 -16.05 13.38 -5.57
N GLY A 25 -16.44 12.17 -5.95
CA GLY A 25 -16.52 11.76 -7.34
C GLY A 25 -15.15 11.45 -7.95
N ARG A 26 -15.09 11.44 -9.27
CA ARG A 26 -13.87 11.15 -10.02
C ARG A 26 -13.25 12.43 -10.53
N GLU A 27 -12.05 12.73 -10.05
CA GLU A 27 -11.25 13.86 -10.49
C GLU A 27 -10.12 13.37 -11.43
N VAL A 28 -9.78 14.17 -12.44
CA VAL A 28 -8.68 13.88 -13.36
C VAL A 28 -7.80 15.11 -13.51
N LEU A 29 -6.52 14.96 -13.19
CA LEU A 29 -5.49 15.97 -13.48
C LEU A 29 -4.61 15.46 -14.61
N ILE A 30 -4.61 16.17 -15.74
CA ILE A 30 -3.77 15.86 -16.90
C ILE A 30 -2.59 16.81 -16.93
N VAL A 31 -1.37 16.26 -16.93
CA VAL A 31 -0.13 17.01 -17.13
C VAL A 31 0.44 16.64 -18.49
N GLU A 32 0.32 17.54 -19.43
CA GLU A 32 0.87 17.33 -20.78
C GLU A 32 2.39 17.44 -20.80
N LYS A 33 3.02 16.50 -21.49
CA LYS A 33 4.45 16.47 -21.76
C LYS A 33 4.69 15.93 -23.15
N ASP A 34 5.77 16.36 -23.78
CA ASP A 34 6.28 15.76 -25.01
C ASP A 34 6.92 14.40 -24.69
N ALA A 35 6.08 13.36 -24.68
CA ALA A 35 6.47 11.99 -24.33
C ALA A 35 5.61 10.97 -25.09
N ASN A 36 6.22 9.86 -25.47
CA ASN A 36 5.56 8.76 -26.20
C ASN A 36 4.75 7.82 -25.30
N ALA A 37 4.74 8.07 -24.00
CA ALA A 37 4.07 7.20 -23.04
C ALA A 37 3.43 8.03 -21.90
N THR A 38 2.34 7.50 -21.36
CA THR A 38 1.58 8.07 -20.24
C THR A 38 1.78 7.24 -18.99
N ALA A 39 2.23 7.85 -17.89
CA ALA A 39 2.15 7.26 -16.56
C ALA A 39 0.84 7.70 -15.89
N ILE A 40 0.23 6.79 -15.11
CA ILE A 40 -1.03 7.05 -14.44
C ILE A 40 -0.87 6.73 -12.96
N SER A 41 -1.34 7.64 -12.11
CA SER A 41 -1.51 7.41 -10.68
C SER A 41 -2.98 7.63 -10.33
N ILE A 42 -3.55 6.70 -9.57
CA ILE A 42 -4.93 6.77 -9.10
C ILE A 42 -4.88 6.65 -7.59
N GLY A 43 -5.67 7.42 -6.84
CA GLY A 43 -5.67 7.24 -5.40
C GLY A 43 -6.64 8.13 -4.65
N TYR A 44 -6.69 7.92 -3.34
CA TYR A 44 -7.49 8.69 -2.38
C TYR A 44 -6.95 8.47 -0.95
N PRO A 45 -7.20 9.41 -0.04
CA PRO A 45 -6.85 9.24 1.38
C PRO A 45 -7.60 8.06 2.01
N ILE A 46 -6.92 7.27 2.84
CA ILE A 46 -7.51 6.22 3.66
C ILE A 46 -7.16 6.43 5.13
N ASP A 47 -8.12 6.16 6.00
CA ASP A 47 -7.94 6.34 7.46
C ASP A 47 -7.57 5.01 8.11
N ILE A 48 -6.37 4.54 7.83
CA ILE A 48 -5.80 3.34 8.43
C ILE A 48 -4.30 3.51 8.64
N LEU A 49 -3.82 3.09 9.80
CA LEU A 49 -2.39 3.13 10.15
C LEU A 49 -1.92 1.76 10.61
N ARG A 50 -0.61 1.51 10.52
CA ARG A 50 0.02 0.29 11.03
C ARG A 50 -0.36 0.02 12.49
N GLY A 51 -0.48 -1.26 12.85
CA GLY A 51 -0.72 -1.71 14.21
C GLY A 51 -2.14 -2.24 14.48
N SER A 52 -3.12 -1.92 13.64
CA SER A 52 -4.46 -2.51 13.73
C SER A 52 -4.52 -3.85 12.95
N ARG A 53 -5.35 -4.78 13.42
CA ARG A 53 -5.59 -6.06 12.70
C ARG A 53 -6.12 -5.81 11.28
N GLU A 54 -6.95 -4.79 11.10
CA GLU A 54 -7.44 -4.37 9.79
C GLU A 54 -6.32 -3.91 8.85
N TRP A 55 -5.28 -3.22 9.38
CA TRP A 55 -4.14 -2.85 8.54
C TRP A 55 -3.44 -4.10 7.98
N TYR A 56 -3.24 -5.13 8.80
CA TYR A 56 -2.62 -6.37 8.35
C TYR A 56 -3.49 -7.12 7.33
N ALA A 57 -4.80 -7.10 7.51
CA ALA A 57 -5.75 -7.64 6.55
C ALA A 57 -5.69 -6.88 5.20
N LEU A 58 -5.63 -5.54 5.25
CA LEU A 58 -5.49 -4.73 4.04
C LEU A 58 -4.12 -4.91 3.38
N ALA A 59 -3.06 -5.13 4.15
CA ALA A 59 -1.73 -5.43 3.62
C ALA A 59 -1.71 -6.77 2.86
N LEU A 60 -2.43 -7.79 3.35
CA LEU A 60 -2.62 -9.05 2.63
C LEU A 60 -3.40 -8.83 1.33
N ALA A 61 -4.50 -8.08 1.37
CA ALA A 61 -5.26 -7.73 0.17
C ALA A 61 -4.41 -6.98 -0.86
N ASN A 62 -3.57 -6.05 -0.41
CA ASN A 62 -2.63 -5.33 -1.27
C ASN A 62 -1.55 -6.24 -1.86
N SER A 63 -1.09 -7.24 -1.13
CA SER A 63 -0.13 -8.24 -1.63
C SER A 63 -0.71 -9.04 -2.80
N TYR A 64 -1.98 -9.40 -2.72
CA TYR A 64 -2.71 -9.99 -3.84
C TYR A 64 -2.87 -8.99 -5.00
N PHE A 65 -3.39 -7.80 -4.71
CA PHE A 65 -3.86 -6.88 -5.73
C PHE A 65 -2.74 -6.26 -6.57
N GLY A 66 -1.70 -5.70 -5.91
CA GLY A 66 -0.67 -4.99 -6.65
C GLY A 66 0.60 -4.70 -5.87
N GLU A 67 1.05 -5.58 -4.97
CA GLU A 67 2.27 -5.35 -4.20
C GLU A 67 3.45 -5.01 -5.10
N HIS A 68 4.21 -4.00 -4.71
CA HIS A 68 5.30 -3.46 -5.52
C HIS A 68 6.33 -4.52 -5.94
N ARG A 69 6.53 -4.67 -7.24
CA ARG A 69 7.44 -5.65 -7.88
C ARG A 69 7.14 -7.12 -7.56
N ASN A 70 5.91 -7.40 -7.13
CA ASN A 70 5.42 -8.77 -7.06
C ASN A 70 4.80 -9.15 -8.41
N SER A 71 5.50 -9.95 -9.19
CA SER A 71 5.04 -10.37 -10.51
C SER A 71 3.83 -11.29 -10.46
N SER A 72 3.52 -11.87 -9.30
CA SER A 72 2.32 -12.69 -9.09
C SER A 72 1.10 -11.86 -8.70
N SER A 73 1.24 -10.55 -8.48
CA SER A 73 0.10 -9.72 -8.10
C SER A 73 -0.89 -9.55 -9.26
N HIS A 74 -2.16 -9.43 -8.93
CA HIS A 74 -3.28 -9.43 -9.87
C HIS A 74 -3.15 -8.33 -10.94
N LEU A 75 -2.89 -7.09 -10.56
CA LEU A 75 -2.71 -6.00 -11.53
C LEU A 75 -1.56 -6.27 -12.50
N TYR A 76 -0.45 -6.80 -11.99
CA TYR A 76 0.71 -7.12 -12.82
C TYR A 76 0.37 -8.22 -13.83
N GLN A 77 -0.35 -9.26 -13.41
CA GLN A 77 -0.80 -10.33 -14.31
C GLN A 77 -1.74 -9.78 -15.37
N VAL A 78 -2.80 -9.09 -14.97
CA VAL A 78 -3.87 -8.66 -15.88
C VAL A 78 -3.42 -7.59 -16.87
N ILE A 79 -2.60 -6.62 -16.46
CA ILE A 79 -2.22 -5.49 -17.31
C ILE A 79 -0.93 -5.77 -18.09
N ARG A 80 0.07 -6.33 -17.42
CA ARG A 80 1.37 -6.59 -18.03
C ARG A 80 1.44 -7.97 -18.70
N GLU A 81 1.26 -9.06 -17.94
CA GLU A 81 1.55 -10.40 -18.47
C GLU A 81 0.55 -10.80 -19.54
N ASP A 82 -0.74 -10.65 -19.28
CA ASP A 82 -1.78 -11.04 -20.23
C ASP A 82 -1.86 -10.12 -21.46
N ARG A 83 -1.50 -8.85 -21.32
CA ARG A 83 -1.74 -7.82 -22.35
C ARG A 83 -0.48 -7.11 -22.86
N GLY A 84 0.65 -7.24 -22.19
CA GLY A 84 1.91 -6.65 -22.62
C GLY A 84 1.90 -5.13 -22.70
N LEU A 85 1.06 -4.44 -21.90
CA LEU A 85 0.82 -3.00 -22.06
C LEU A 85 1.95 -2.13 -21.51
N ASN A 86 2.63 -2.59 -20.45
CA ASN A 86 3.68 -1.83 -19.80
C ASN A 86 4.67 -2.70 -19.03
N TYR A 87 5.46 -2.09 -18.17
CA TYR A 87 6.50 -2.77 -17.38
C TYR A 87 6.01 -3.22 -15.98
N GLY A 88 4.88 -2.72 -15.49
CA GLY A 88 4.30 -3.16 -14.21
C GLY A 88 3.28 -2.18 -13.65
N ASP A 89 2.41 -2.72 -12.84
CA ASP A 89 1.27 -2.06 -12.23
C ASP A 89 1.23 -2.44 -10.76
N TYR A 90 1.11 -1.45 -9.89
CA TYR A 90 1.29 -1.63 -8.46
C TYR A 90 0.23 -0.91 -7.66
N SER A 91 -0.07 -1.40 -6.46
CA SER A 91 -0.93 -0.72 -5.50
C SER A 91 -0.24 -0.55 -4.15
N TYR A 92 -0.68 0.44 -3.39
CA TYR A 92 -0.12 0.79 -2.09
C TYR A 92 -1.24 1.19 -1.14
N ILE A 93 -1.09 0.82 0.12
CA ILE A 93 -1.96 1.23 1.23
C ILE A 93 -1.27 2.23 2.16
N GLU A 94 -0.04 2.58 1.83
CA GLU A 94 0.78 3.57 2.50
C GLU A 94 1.61 4.31 1.46
N ARG A 95 2.00 5.54 1.79
CA ARG A 95 2.97 6.26 0.95
C ARG A 95 4.19 5.40 0.66
N TYR A 96 4.49 5.22 -0.61
CA TYR A 96 5.68 4.52 -1.08
C TYR A 96 6.65 5.52 -1.74
N PRO A 97 7.50 6.23 -0.96
CA PRO A 97 8.42 7.21 -1.50
C PRO A 97 9.48 6.54 -2.36
N ASN A 98 9.87 7.19 -3.44
CA ASN A 98 10.93 6.71 -4.34
C ASN A 98 10.64 5.38 -5.05
N GLY A 99 9.40 5.08 -5.32
CA GLY A 99 8.80 3.85 -5.89
C GLY A 99 9.61 2.98 -6.84
N GLY A 100 10.60 3.51 -7.53
CA GLY A 100 11.31 2.78 -8.57
C GLY A 100 12.42 1.83 -8.13
N GLN A 101 13.08 2.07 -7.01
CA GLN A 101 14.31 1.34 -6.65
C GLN A 101 14.16 0.33 -5.50
N ARG A 102 13.09 0.42 -4.72
CA ARG A 102 12.87 -0.45 -3.57
C ARG A 102 11.72 -1.41 -3.82
N SER A 103 11.89 -2.64 -3.43
CA SER A 103 10.88 -3.70 -3.59
C SER A 103 10.09 -4.02 -2.31
N LYS A 104 10.37 -3.32 -1.21
CA LYS A 104 9.77 -3.61 0.09
C LYS A 104 9.33 -2.32 0.78
N PRO A 105 8.33 -2.38 1.68
CA PRO A 105 7.90 -1.24 2.48
C PRO A 105 9.08 -0.59 3.19
N MET A 106 9.05 0.73 3.28
CA MET A 106 10.10 1.49 3.93
C MET A 106 9.78 1.69 5.40
N GLN A 107 10.84 1.68 6.20
CA GLN A 107 10.84 2.18 7.56
C GLN A 107 11.25 3.67 7.58
N ASN A 108 10.96 4.36 8.68
CA ASN A 108 11.24 5.79 8.91
C ASN A 108 10.56 6.73 7.90
N VAL A 109 9.36 6.38 7.46
CA VAL A 109 8.52 7.21 6.59
C VAL A 109 7.13 7.37 7.18
N SER A 110 7.04 7.33 8.50
CA SER A 110 5.79 7.41 9.25
C SER A 110 5.01 8.68 8.94
N LEU A 111 3.73 8.53 8.65
CA LEU A 111 2.79 9.60 8.33
C LEU A 111 1.54 9.48 9.20
N ARG A 112 0.91 10.61 9.50
CA ARG A 112 -0.36 10.67 10.25
C ARG A 112 -1.56 10.26 9.40
N HIS A 113 -1.47 10.44 8.09
CA HIS A 113 -2.50 10.11 7.13
C HIS A 113 -1.88 9.30 6.01
N GLN A 114 -2.61 8.32 5.54
CA GLN A 114 -2.18 7.44 4.46
C GLN A 114 -3.10 7.56 3.25
N MET A 115 -2.72 6.93 2.17
CA MET A 115 -3.49 6.92 0.94
C MET A 115 -3.45 5.52 0.32
N PHE A 116 -4.54 5.14 -0.30
CA PHE A 116 -4.54 4.05 -1.27
C PHE A 116 -4.14 4.62 -2.62
N GLU A 117 -3.22 3.95 -3.29
CA GLU A 117 -2.75 4.35 -4.63
C GLU A 117 -2.64 3.15 -5.55
N ILE A 118 -2.93 3.37 -6.84
CA ILE A 118 -2.57 2.46 -7.94
C ILE A 118 -1.63 3.23 -8.87
N TRP A 119 -0.48 2.65 -9.16
CA TRP A 119 0.46 3.19 -10.14
C TRP A 119 0.52 2.29 -11.36
N ILE A 120 0.13 2.84 -12.49
CA ILE A 120 0.30 2.23 -13.80
C ILE A 120 1.57 2.82 -14.39
N ARG A 121 2.58 1.98 -14.57
CA ARG A 121 3.85 2.39 -15.21
C ARG A 121 3.58 2.82 -16.65
N PRO A 122 4.44 3.65 -17.24
CA PRO A 122 4.16 4.23 -18.55
C PRO A 122 3.68 3.20 -19.56
N VAL A 123 2.53 3.50 -20.16
CA VAL A 123 1.93 2.76 -21.28
C VAL A 123 1.98 3.63 -22.53
N PRO A 124 1.99 3.06 -23.75
CA PRO A 124 1.82 3.82 -24.97
C PRO A 124 0.58 4.73 -24.90
N ASN A 125 0.67 5.93 -25.45
CA ASN A 125 -0.38 6.95 -25.31
C ASN A 125 -1.76 6.47 -25.79
N GLU A 126 -1.81 5.64 -26.80
CA GLU A 126 -3.03 5.00 -27.33
C GLU A 126 -3.69 4.04 -26.33
N ASN A 127 -2.91 3.44 -25.43
CA ASN A 127 -3.41 2.46 -24.47
C ASN A 127 -3.80 3.06 -23.11
N ARG A 128 -3.58 4.36 -22.88
CA ARG A 128 -3.79 5.00 -21.56
C ARG A 128 -5.21 4.83 -21.03
N HIS A 129 -6.22 5.03 -21.87
CA HIS A 129 -7.63 4.89 -21.48
C HIS A 129 -7.99 3.45 -21.11
N PHE A 130 -7.50 2.50 -21.90
CA PHE A 130 -7.73 1.09 -21.60
C PHE A 130 -7.09 0.69 -20.27
N SER A 131 -5.83 1.05 -20.06
CA SER A 131 -5.09 0.69 -18.82
C SER A 131 -5.71 1.32 -17.57
N LEU A 132 -6.14 2.59 -17.64
CA LEU A 132 -6.88 3.25 -16.58
C LEU A 132 -8.18 2.51 -16.23
N ARG A 133 -8.99 2.20 -17.25
CA ARG A 133 -10.26 1.49 -17.06
C ARG A 133 -10.07 0.07 -16.57
N ALA A 134 -9.04 -0.62 -17.03
CA ALA A 134 -8.69 -1.96 -16.55
C ALA A 134 -8.36 -1.95 -15.07
N ALA A 135 -7.48 -1.05 -14.61
CA ALA A 135 -7.12 -0.96 -13.20
C ALA A 135 -8.32 -0.64 -12.29
N ILE A 136 -9.20 0.29 -12.71
CA ILE A 136 -10.42 0.63 -11.96
C ILE A 136 -11.39 -0.55 -11.93
N ARG A 137 -11.54 -1.27 -13.05
CA ARG A 137 -12.38 -2.46 -13.12
C ARG A 137 -11.90 -3.57 -12.18
N GLU A 138 -10.59 -3.84 -12.16
CA GLU A 138 -10.04 -4.86 -11.27
C GLU A 138 -10.17 -4.44 -9.79
N LEU A 139 -10.03 -3.14 -9.47
CA LEU A 139 -10.34 -2.63 -8.13
C LEU A 139 -11.83 -2.83 -7.79
N GLN A 140 -12.73 -2.53 -8.72
CA GLN A 140 -14.17 -2.74 -8.52
C GLN A 140 -14.47 -4.20 -8.23
N ILE A 141 -13.94 -5.14 -9.03
CA ILE A 141 -14.12 -6.58 -8.81
C ILE A 141 -13.65 -6.97 -7.41
N MET A 142 -12.45 -6.52 -7.01
CA MET A 142 -11.93 -6.83 -5.68
C MET A 142 -12.80 -6.26 -4.54
N VAL A 143 -13.37 -5.06 -4.70
CA VAL A 143 -14.26 -4.46 -3.69
C VAL A 143 -15.61 -5.18 -3.62
N ASP A 144 -16.20 -5.47 -4.77
CA ASP A 144 -17.56 -6.03 -4.85
C ASP A 144 -17.57 -7.54 -4.52
N GLU A 145 -16.61 -8.31 -5.03
CA GLU A 145 -16.57 -9.76 -4.94
C GLU A 145 -15.60 -10.26 -3.84
N GLY A 146 -14.58 -9.48 -3.50
CA GLY A 146 -13.51 -9.88 -2.58
C GLY A 146 -12.47 -10.80 -3.24
N LEU A 147 -11.56 -11.34 -2.44
CA LEU A 147 -10.59 -12.32 -2.89
C LEU A 147 -11.25 -13.70 -3.03
N PRO A 148 -11.01 -14.41 -4.15
CA PRO A 148 -11.35 -15.82 -4.27
C PRO A 148 -10.63 -16.66 -3.20
N GLU A 149 -11.20 -17.77 -2.76
CA GLU A 149 -10.65 -18.63 -1.71
C GLU A 149 -9.22 -19.10 -2.02
N GLU A 150 -9.01 -19.60 -3.24
CA GLU A 150 -7.71 -20.09 -3.67
C GLU A 150 -6.65 -18.99 -3.66
N GLU A 151 -6.97 -17.81 -4.19
CA GLU A 151 -6.08 -16.66 -4.22
C GLU A 151 -5.77 -16.11 -2.82
N PHE A 152 -6.75 -16.13 -1.92
CA PHE A 152 -6.55 -15.78 -0.52
C PHE A 152 -5.53 -16.71 0.13
N GLU A 153 -5.69 -18.02 0.01
CA GLU A 153 -4.80 -19.01 0.63
C GLU A 153 -3.37 -18.94 0.06
N ILE A 154 -3.23 -18.84 -1.26
CA ILE A 154 -1.92 -18.68 -1.92
C ILE A 154 -1.23 -17.40 -1.43
N THR A 155 -1.97 -16.27 -1.42
CA THR A 155 -1.42 -14.97 -1.00
C THR A 155 -1.05 -14.99 0.48
N ARG A 156 -1.87 -15.56 1.34
CA ARG A 156 -1.61 -15.67 2.79
C ARG A 156 -0.33 -16.48 3.05
N GLN A 157 -0.15 -17.60 2.37
CA GLN A 157 1.06 -18.42 2.48
C GLN A 157 2.30 -17.70 1.95
N PHE A 158 2.20 -17.05 0.81
CA PHE A 158 3.27 -16.25 0.23
C PHE A 158 3.66 -15.10 1.17
N PHE A 159 2.70 -14.28 1.57
CA PHE A 159 2.93 -13.08 2.34
C PHE A 159 3.50 -13.39 3.73
N SER A 160 3.03 -14.46 4.40
CA SER A 160 3.57 -14.94 5.66
C SER A 160 5.08 -15.25 5.60
N LYS A 161 5.58 -15.69 4.45
CA LYS A 161 7.00 -15.95 4.22
C LYS A 161 7.74 -14.69 3.75
N TYR A 162 7.10 -13.90 2.91
CA TYR A 162 7.70 -12.71 2.31
C TYR A 162 8.04 -11.63 3.34
N VAL A 163 7.21 -11.44 4.36
CA VAL A 163 7.46 -10.46 5.44
C VAL A 163 8.73 -10.74 6.24
N LEU A 164 9.26 -11.96 6.22
CA LEU A 164 10.55 -12.30 6.85
C LEU A 164 11.72 -11.53 6.22
N HIS A 165 11.57 -11.03 5.02
CA HIS A 165 12.58 -10.26 4.29
C HIS A 165 12.48 -8.74 4.49
N TYR A 166 11.50 -8.24 5.28
CA TYR A 166 11.29 -6.80 5.44
C TYR A 166 12.42 -6.12 6.21
N ALA A 167 13.01 -6.78 7.20
CA ALA A 167 14.05 -6.21 8.04
C ALA A 167 15.32 -7.08 8.11
N PRO A 168 16.05 -7.24 7.00
CA PRO A 168 17.23 -8.11 6.96
C PRO A 168 18.44 -7.53 7.71
N THR A 169 18.48 -6.23 7.97
CA THR A 169 19.58 -5.53 8.62
C THR A 169 19.18 -4.95 9.96
N THR A 170 20.18 -4.71 10.83
CA THR A 170 19.97 -4.02 12.12
C THR A 170 19.39 -2.62 11.93
N MET A 171 19.82 -1.89 10.89
CA MET A 171 19.28 -0.56 10.58
C MET A 171 17.81 -0.63 10.16
N ALA A 172 17.42 -1.63 9.36
CA ALA A 172 16.01 -1.81 9.02
C ALA A 172 15.16 -2.14 10.25
N ARG A 173 15.65 -3.02 11.15
CA ARG A 173 14.96 -3.34 12.41
C ARG A 173 14.83 -2.12 13.32
N LEU A 174 15.89 -1.32 13.45
CA LEU A 174 15.83 -0.06 14.22
C LEU A 174 14.78 0.89 13.62
N GLY A 175 14.74 1.01 12.30
CA GLY A 175 13.76 1.85 11.63
C GLY A 175 12.32 1.42 11.91
N TYR A 176 12.02 0.13 11.84
CA TYR A 176 10.70 -0.39 12.23
C TYR A 176 10.39 -0.17 13.71
N ALA A 177 11.38 -0.32 14.60
CA ALA A 177 11.18 -0.04 16.02
C ALA A 177 10.87 1.44 16.30
N LEU A 178 11.43 2.38 15.51
CA LEU A 178 11.07 3.80 15.59
C LEU A 178 9.64 4.03 15.08
N ASP A 179 9.25 3.36 14.00
CA ASP A 179 7.88 3.40 13.49
C ASP A 179 6.88 2.83 14.51
N ASP A 180 7.24 1.74 15.23
CA ASP A 180 6.43 1.17 16.30
C ASP A 180 6.11 2.21 17.39
N VAL A 181 7.11 2.99 17.79
CA VAL A 181 6.93 4.09 18.76
C VAL A 181 6.03 5.19 18.18
N TYR A 182 6.26 5.58 16.92
CA TYR A 182 5.49 6.63 16.26
C TYR A 182 4.00 6.29 16.15
N TYR A 183 3.69 5.06 15.77
CA TYR A 183 2.32 4.56 15.61
C TYR A 183 1.72 4.00 16.90
N ASN A 184 2.46 4.00 18.00
CA ASN A 184 2.05 3.42 19.28
C ASN A 184 1.61 1.94 19.13
N ILE A 185 2.39 1.15 18.39
CA ILE A 185 2.11 -0.27 18.15
C ILE A 185 2.41 -1.08 19.41
N ARG A 186 1.45 -1.91 19.81
CA ARG A 186 1.68 -2.88 20.90
C ARG A 186 2.53 -4.04 20.39
N GLY A 187 3.62 -4.31 21.09
CA GLY A 187 4.62 -5.28 20.65
C GLY A 187 5.49 -4.71 19.53
N SER A 188 5.58 -5.39 18.42
CA SER A 188 6.36 -4.99 17.26
C SER A 188 5.57 -5.22 15.98
N HIS A 189 5.63 -4.26 15.04
CA HIS A 189 5.03 -4.41 13.72
C HIS A 189 5.53 -5.68 13.01
N LEU A 190 6.83 -5.97 13.10
CA LEU A 190 7.41 -7.15 12.46
C LEU A 190 6.94 -8.46 13.09
N GLU A 191 6.72 -8.48 14.40
CA GLU A 191 6.14 -9.63 15.10
C GLU A 191 4.67 -9.79 14.79
N ASN A 192 3.92 -8.69 14.76
CA ASN A 192 2.51 -8.68 14.39
C ASN A 192 2.29 -9.19 12.96
N LEU A 193 3.14 -8.81 11.99
CA LEU A 193 3.09 -9.37 10.63
C LEU A 193 3.22 -10.89 10.65
N ARG A 194 4.13 -11.43 11.46
CA ARG A 194 4.37 -12.87 11.56
C ARG A 194 3.25 -13.64 12.25
N SER A 195 2.63 -13.05 13.25
CA SER A 195 1.59 -13.71 14.04
C SER A 195 0.19 -13.51 13.44
N ILE A 196 -0.13 -12.32 12.95
CA ILE A 196 -1.48 -11.97 12.51
C ILE A 196 -1.76 -12.51 11.10
N ILE A 197 -0.82 -12.33 10.14
CA ILE A 197 -1.08 -12.74 8.75
C ILE A 197 -1.51 -14.22 8.62
N PRO A 198 -0.84 -15.20 9.29
CA PRO A 198 -1.27 -16.60 9.21
C PRO A 198 -2.65 -16.89 9.80
N GLU A 199 -3.12 -16.03 10.72
CA GLU A 199 -4.41 -16.20 11.42
C GLU A 199 -5.58 -15.48 10.73
N LEU A 200 -5.32 -14.62 9.74
CA LEU A 200 -6.37 -13.90 9.03
C LEU A 200 -7.30 -14.88 8.31
N THR A 201 -8.58 -14.60 8.36
CA THR A 201 -9.58 -15.29 7.56
C THR A 201 -9.91 -14.48 6.31
N ARG A 202 -10.42 -15.15 5.28
CA ARG A 202 -10.86 -14.50 4.04
C ARG A 202 -11.99 -13.48 4.32
N GLU A 203 -12.88 -13.81 5.22
CA GLU A 203 -13.99 -12.95 5.62
C GLU A 203 -13.49 -11.65 6.25
N GLU A 204 -12.49 -11.71 7.12
CA GLU A 204 -11.85 -10.52 7.71
C GLU A 204 -11.19 -9.65 6.64
N VAL A 205 -10.47 -10.26 5.70
CA VAL A 205 -9.81 -9.54 4.61
C VAL A 205 -10.85 -8.90 3.68
N ASN A 206 -11.88 -9.62 3.28
CA ASN A 206 -12.93 -9.10 2.41
C ASN A 206 -13.77 -8.01 3.10
N ALA A 207 -14.02 -8.13 4.40
CA ALA A 207 -14.67 -7.07 5.17
C ALA A 207 -13.82 -5.79 5.21
N THR A 208 -12.50 -5.95 5.36
CA THR A 208 -11.54 -4.84 5.38
C THR A 208 -11.44 -4.17 4.02
N ILE A 209 -11.40 -4.94 2.93
CA ILE A 209 -11.44 -4.42 1.56
C ILE A 209 -12.65 -3.50 1.40
N ARG A 210 -13.86 -3.99 1.68
CA ARG A 210 -15.10 -3.22 1.56
C ARG A 210 -15.18 -2.01 2.48
N LYS A 211 -14.47 -2.01 3.59
CA LYS A 211 -14.44 -0.88 4.53
C LYS A 211 -13.54 0.25 4.06
N TYR A 212 -12.39 -0.05 3.49
CA TYR A 212 -11.34 0.93 3.19
C TYR A 212 -11.14 1.20 1.71
N LEU A 213 -11.49 0.28 0.83
CA LEU A 213 -11.32 0.45 -0.61
C LEU A 213 -12.64 0.80 -1.29
N GLN A 214 -12.53 1.63 -2.30
CA GLN A 214 -13.66 2.10 -3.10
C GLN A 214 -13.18 2.53 -4.49
N TYR A 215 -14.09 2.69 -5.45
CA TYR A 215 -13.78 2.99 -6.85
C TYR A 215 -14.57 4.18 -7.43
N ASP A 216 -15.31 4.91 -6.61
CA ASP A 216 -16.16 6.02 -7.05
C ASP A 216 -15.59 7.41 -6.74
N ASN A 217 -14.85 7.55 -5.64
CA ASN A 217 -14.28 8.81 -5.19
C ASN A 217 -12.75 8.76 -5.25
N MET A 218 -12.17 9.15 -6.38
CA MET A 218 -10.72 9.02 -6.60
C MET A 218 -10.19 10.12 -7.53
N LYS A 219 -8.86 10.34 -7.44
CA LYS A 219 -8.15 11.24 -8.33
C LYS A 219 -7.06 10.52 -9.08
#